data_1b85ccd77765b88496409f5313584a18
#
_entry.id   1b85ccd77765b88496409f5313584a18
#
_cell.length_a   1.000
_cell.length_b   1.000
_cell.length_c   1.000
_cell.angle_alpha   90.00
_cell.angle_beta   90.00
_cell.angle_gamma   90.00
#
_symmetry.space_group_name_H-M   'P 1'
#
loop_
_entity.id
_entity.type
_entity.pdbx_description
1 polymer ?
#
loop_
_entity_poly.entity_id
_entity_poly.type
_entity_poly.pdbx_seq_one_letter_code
_entity_poly.pdbx_strand_id
1 'polypeptide(L)'
;MQVDVVAVDHQSRQILLGECKWGEEAVNRQVVRELIERKGPEVRRDLPGDGEGWTVHYALFSRAGFTDAAAAELTARRGLPVDLAALDKVLSP
;
A
#
# COMPACT_ATOMS: atom_id res chain seq x y z
N MET A 1 -7.02 13.51 3.22
CA MET A 1 -6.12 12.34 3.12
C MET A 1 -6.09 11.86 1.69
N GLN A 2 -4.92 11.49 1.20
CA GLN A 2 -4.74 11.06 -0.18
C GLN A 2 -4.27 9.61 -0.25
N VAL A 3 -5.00 8.81 -1.02
CA VAL A 3 -4.60 7.44 -1.37
C VAL A 3 -4.74 7.32 -2.88
N ASP A 4 -3.68 6.90 -3.56
CA ASP A 4 -3.62 6.95 -5.02
C ASP A 4 -4.43 5.86 -5.70
N VAL A 5 -4.55 4.70 -5.05
CA VAL A 5 -5.29 3.56 -5.59
C VAL A 5 -6.23 3.04 -4.51
N VAL A 6 -7.49 2.92 -4.89
CA VAL A 6 -8.49 2.27 -4.01
C VAL A 6 -9.29 1.31 -4.87
N ALA A 7 -9.27 0.04 -4.51
CA ALA A 7 -10.09 -0.97 -5.15
C ALA A 7 -10.98 -1.61 -4.08
N VAL A 8 -12.28 -1.64 -4.34
CA VAL A 8 -13.27 -2.09 -3.35
C VAL A 8 -14.10 -3.24 -3.91
N ASP A 9 -14.20 -4.31 -3.14
CA ASP A 9 -15.13 -5.40 -3.43
C ASP A 9 -16.14 -5.48 -2.29
N HIS A 10 -17.33 -4.97 -2.54
CA HIS A 10 -18.43 -4.95 -1.56
C HIS A 10 -18.97 -6.33 -1.24
N GLN A 11 -18.89 -7.24 -2.19
CA GLN A 11 -19.43 -8.58 -2.03
C GLN A 11 -18.59 -9.40 -1.05
N SER A 12 -17.27 -9.36 -1.19
CA SER A 12 -16.37 -10.07 -0.29
C SER A 12 -15.88 -9.21 0.88
N ARG A 13 -16.27 -7.94 0.92
CA ARG A 13 -15.85 -6.97 1.94
C ARG A 13 -14.35 -6.85 2.04
N GLN A 14 -13.72 -6.59 0.90
CA GLN A 14 -12.30 -6.38 0.82
C GLN A 14 -12.00 -5.03 0.17
N ILE A 15 -10.95 -4.39 0.63
CA ILE A 15 -10.48 -3.13 0.07
C ILE A 15 -8.96 -3.16 -0.06
N LEU A 16 -8.46 -2.67 -1.19
CA LEU A 16 -7.04 -2.48 -1.41
C LEU A 16 -6.73 -0.99 -1.39
N LEU A 17 -5.81 -0.60 -0.54
CA LEU A 17 -5.28 0.75 -0.50
C LEU A 17 -3.87 0.73 -1.06
N GLY A 18 -3.63 1.52 -2.09
CA GLY A 18 -2.33 1.61 -2.73
C GLY A 18 -1.82 3.04 -2.78
N GLU A 19 -0.52 3.21 -2.71
CA GLU A 19 0.14 4.50 -2.82
C GLU A 19 1.32 4.39 -3.77
N CYS A 20 1.44 5.37 -4.69
CA CYS A 20 2.54 5.42 -5.66
C CYS A 20 3.55 6.47 -5.22
N LYS A 21 4.81 6.10 -5.16
CA LYS A 21 5.92 6.98 -4.81
C LYS A 21 6.86 7.12 -6.01
N TRP A 22 6.81 8.29 -6.62
CA TRP A 22 7.56 8.59 -7.85
C TRP A 22 8.88 9.33 -7.59
N GLY A 23 9.20 9.64 -6.33
CA GLY A 23 10.41 10.34 -5.95
C GLY A 23 11.67 9.54 -6.21
N GLU A 24 12.81 10.20 -6.04
CA GLU A 24 14.13 9.59 -6.25
C GLU A 24 14.62 8.81 -5.03
N GLU A 25 13.98 8.99 -3.89
CA GLU A 25 14.34 8.30 -2.66
C GLU A 25 13.54 7.01 -2.50
N ALA A 26 14.22 5.96 -2.04
CA ALA A 26 13.57 4.71 -1.70
C ALA A 26 12.54 4.91 -0.59
N VAL A 27 11.43 4.17 -0.66
CA VAL A 27 10.41 4.19 0.38
C VAL A 27 11.02 3.69 1.68
N ASN A 28 10.88 4.48 2.74
CA ASN A 28 11.38 4.13 4.06
C ASN A 28 10.26 3.56 4.94
N ARG A 29 10.64 3.07 6.11
CA ARG A 29 9.72 2.46 7.06
C ARG A 29 8.61 3.39 7.52
N GLN A 30 8.90 4.68 7.65
CA GLN A 30 7.92 5.69 8.06
C GLN A 30 6.74 5.77 7.09
N VAL A 31 7.02 5.69 5.79
CA VAL A 31 5.99 5.73 4.75
C VAL A 31 5.05 4.51 4.89
N VAL A 32 5.62 3.34 5.15
CA VAL A 32 4.84 2.11 5.36
C VAL A 32 3.92 2.26 6.57
N ARG A 33 4.46 2.74 7.67
CA ARG A 33 3.70 2.94 8.90
C ARG A 33 2.58 3.95 8.73
N GLU A 34 2.84 5.03 8.03
CA GLU A 34 1.82 6.05 7.78
C GLU A 34 0.66 5.48 6.97
N LEU A 35 0.93 4.68 5.95
CA LEU A 35 -0.13 4.05 5.18
C LEU A 35 -0.98 3.11 6.05
N ILE A 36 -0.35 2.24 6.81
CA ILE A 36 -1.05 1.19 7.54
C ILE A 36 -1.67 1.70 8.84
N GLU A 37 -0.96 2.53 9.59
CA GLU A 37 -1.38 2.93 10.93
C GLU A 37 -2.22 4.19 10.96
N ARG A 38 -2.13 5.03 9.94
CA ARG A 38 -2.87 6.29 9.86
C ARG A 38 -3.91 6.29 8.75
N LYS A 39 -3.51 6.09 7.50
CA LYS A 39 -4.42 6.16 6.36
C LYS A 39 -5.41 5.00 6.33
N GLY A 40 -4.96 3.80 6.64
CA GLY A 40 -5.81 2.63 6.68
C GLY A 40 -7.00 2.78 7.63
N PRO A 41 -6.79 3.13 8.90
CA PRO A 41 -7.89 3.35 9.83
C PRO A 41 -8.85 4.47 9.43
N GLU A 42 -8.36 5.54 8.81
CA GLU A 42 -9.21 6.63 8.33
C GLU A 42 -10.15 6.16 7.21
N VAL A 43 -9.62 5.40 6.25
CA VAL A 43 -10.45 4.84 5.17
C VAL A 43 -11.44 3.83 5.72
N ARG A 44 -11.00 3.00 6.66
CA ARG A 44 -11.87 1.99 7.27
C ARG A 44 -13.10 2.61 7.92
N ARG A 45 -12.98 3.76 8.56
CA ARG A 45 -14.09 4.46 9.17
C ARG A 45 -15.15 4.90 8.18
N ASP A 46 -14.75 5.12 6.93
CA ASP A 46 -15.68 5.52 5.86
C ASP A 46 -16.39 4.33 5.21
N LEU A 47 -16.01 3.10 5.56
CA LEU A 47 -16.65 1.90 5.05
C LEU A 47 -17.94 1.59 5.82
N PRO A 48 -18.89 0.84 5.21
CA PRO A 48 -20.11 0.45 5.90
C PRO A 48 -19.82 -0.24 7.23
N GLY A 49 -20.52 0.15 8.28
CA GLY A 49 -20.31 -0.39 9.63
C GLY A 49 -18.95 -0.06 10.23
N ASP A 50 -18.38 1.09 9.85
CA ASP A 50 -17.05 1.53 10.27
C ASP A 50 -15.95 0.51 9.95
N GLY A 51 -16.17 -0.25 8.87
CA GLY A 51 -15.23 -1.25 8.41
C GLY A 51 -15.29 -2.59 9.13
N GLU A 52 -16.30 -2.79 9.98
CA GLU A 52 -16.45 -4.07 10.65
C GLU A 52 -16.66 -5.19 9.64
N GLY A 53 -15.89 -6.26 9.76
CA GLY A 53 -15.93 -7.38 8.83
C GLY A 53 -15.19 -7.15 7.52
N TRP A 54 -14.58 -6.00 7.33
CA TRP A 54 -13.80 -5.70 6.13
C TRP A 54 -12.33 -6.09 6.30
N THR A 55 -11.74 -6.62 5.23
CA THR A 55 -10.30 -6.88 5.16
C THR A 55 -9.65 -5.75 4.35
N VAL A 56 -8.64 -5.13 4.92
CA VAL A 56 -7.88 -4.06 4.27
C VAL A 56 -6.53 -4.62 3.81
N HIS A 57 -6.26 -4.47 2.53
CA HIS A 57 -4.99 -4.85 1.92
C HIS A 57 -4.20 -3.59 1.57
N TYR A 58 -2.88 -3.67 1.62
CA TYR A 58 -2.01 -2.54 1.35
C TYR A 58 -1.02 -2.86 0.24
N ALA A 59 -0.77 -1.88 -0.64
CA ALA A 59 0.25 -1.97 -1.66
C ALA A 59 1.00 -0.65 -1.75
N LEU A 60 2.30 -0.71 -1.94
CA LEU A 60 3.13 0.46 -2.21
C LEU A 60 3.90 0.22 -3.50
N PHE A 61 3.78 1.17 -4.40
CA PHE A 61 4.45 1.17 -5.69
C PHE A 61 5.55 2.23 -5.63
N SER A 62 6.80 1.84 -5.80
CA SER A 62 7.92 2.77 -5.68
C SER A 62 8.83 2.70 -6.89
N ARG A 63 9.11 3.86 -7.49
CA ARG A 63 10.06 3.99 -8.57
C ARG A 63 11.50 3.74 -8.08
N ALA A 64 11.83 4.25 -6.92
CA ALA A 64 13.18 4.14 -6.35
C ALA A 64 13.37 2.89 -5.46
N GLY A 65 12.35 2.04 -5.36
CA GLY A 65 12.43 0.85 -4.54
C GLY A 65 12.14 1.11 -3.06
N PHE A 66 12.64 0.23 -2.21
CA PHE A 66 12.35 0.22 -0.78
C PHE A 66 13.63 0.03 0.01
N THR A 67 13.70 0.67 1.18
CA THR A 67 14.76 0.32 2.13
C THR A 67 14.47 -1.10 2.65
N ASP A 68 15.49 -1.77 3.16
CA ASP A 68 15.32 -3.12 3.72
C ASP A 68 14.31 -3.11 4.87
N ALA A 69 14.35 -2.08 5.71
CA ALA A 69 13.40 -1.94 6.82
C ALA A 69 11.97 -1.75 6.32
N ALA A 70 11.77 -0.94 5.27
CA ALA A 70 10.44 -0.72 4.69
C ALA A 70 9.87 -2.01 4.08
N ALA A 71 10.68 -2.71 3.30
CA ALA A 71 10.25 -3.97 2.68
C ALA A 71 9.88 -5.01 3.73
N ALA A 72 10.70 -5.14 4.78
CA ALA A 72 10.44 -6.06 5.87
C ALA A 72 9.15 -5.72 6.64
N GLU A 73 8.95 -4.43 6.95
CA GLU A 73 7.75 -3.98 7.66
C GLU A 73 6.49 -4.24 6.84
N LEU A 74 6.53 -3.88 5.56
CA LEU A 74 5.37 -4.05 4.67
C LEU A 74 5.02 -5.53 4.51
N THR A 75 6.03 -6.38 4.28
CA THR A 75 5.84 -7.81 4.15
C THR A 75 5.32 -8.44 5.45
N ALA A 76 5.84 -8.02 6.60
CA ALA A 76 5.38 -8.51 7.90
C ALA A 76 3.91 -8.17 8.15
N ARG A 77 3.42 -7.09 7.56
CA ARG A 77 2.03 -6.67 7.65
C ARG A 77 1.19 -7.14 6.47
N ARG A 78 1.72 -8.08 5.69
CA ARG A 78 1.05 -8.67 4.53
C ARG A 78 0.72 -7.66 3.44
N GLY A 79 1.47 -6.57 3.37
CA GLY A 79 1.39 -5.61 2.29
C GLY A 79 2.23 -6.06 1.09
N LEU A 80 1.97 -5.44 -0.05
CA LEU A 80 2.64 -5.77 -1.30
C LEU A 80 3.61 -4.64 -1.69
N PRO A 81 4.92 -4.86 -1.65
CA PRO A 81 5.87 -3.92 -2.21
C PRO A 81 6.06 -4.18 -3.69
N VAL A 82 5.88 -3.15 -4.52
CA VAL A 82 6.11 -3.23 -5.96
C VAL A 82 7.19 -2.25 -6.34
N ASP A 83 8.35 -2.78 -6.71
CA ASP A 83 9.47 -1.98 -7.22
C ASP A 83 9.24 -1.76 -8.73
N LEU A 84 8.94 -0.52 -9.10
CA LEU A 84 8.61 -0.19 -10.48
C LEU A 84 9.82 -0.31 -11.41
N ALA A 85 11.04 -0.08 -10.88
CA ALA A 85 12.25 -0.27 -11.69
C ALA A 85 12.47 -1.76 -12.02
N ALA A 86 12.23 -2.64 -11.04
CA ALA A 86 12.32 -4.09 -11.27
C ALA A 86 11.25 -4.55 -12.24
N LEU A 87 10.03 -4.02 -12.13
CA LEU A 87 8.94 -4.33 -13.03
C LEU A 87 9.26 -3.87 -14.47
N ASP A 88 9.82 -2.68 -14.61
CA ASP A 88 10.23 -2.14 -15.90
C ASP A 88 11.24 -3.04 -16.60
N LYS A 89 12.20 -3.59 -15.88
CA LYS A 89 13.17 -4.55 -16.42
C LYS A 89 12.51 -5.82 -16.94
N VAL A 90 11.49 -6.29 -16.25
CA VAL A 90 10.75 -7.49 -16.66
C VAL A 90 9.94 -7.22 -17.93
N LEU A 91 9.39 -6.02 -18.07
CA LEU A 91 8.56 -5.64 -19.20
C LEU A 91 9.36 -5.15 -20.42
N SER A 92 10.61 -4.77 -20.21
CA SER A 92 11.47 -4.31 -21.30
C SER A 92 11.97 -5.48 -22.16
N PRO A 93 11.92 -5.36 -23.49
CA PRO A 93 12.44 -6.40 -24.37
C PRO A 93 13.96 -6.55 -24.27
#